data_9245a6ea1da765878aace341070230dc
#
_entry.id   9245a6ea1da765878aace341070230dc
#
_cell.length_a   1.000
_cell.length_b   1.000
_cell.length_c   1.000
_cell.angle_alpha   90.00
_cell.angle_beta   90.00
_cell.angle_gamma   90.00
#
_symmetry.space_group_name_H-M   'P 1'
#
loop_
_entity.id
_entity.type
_entity.pdbx_description
1 polymer ?
#
loop_
_entity_poly.entity_id
_entity_poly.type
_entity_poly.pdbx_seq_one_letter_code
_entity_poly.pdbx_strand_id
1 'polypeptide(L)'
;MPESVSNKKHFVNTKKIHSSSLNQQRSLLLFYSAIKSEKTKKQYDRYLEDFRRYFMIKNYDKLSQIESKKLQEMVEDFIMYHKSQNKSASFIAGKISALKLFFSMNDIILNWDKLRKMLPEKTKPSGNQPYSTEQLQILLKNTAYPEYKALIHFMSVSGVRVGCFEELKIKDLSDMSNGCKSVKVYADTIDEYVTFIHKEAVDSLNEYLQLRKRKGEQITNDSWVFCSPNDFTKPHPADSITSTLGRYVKKSLGREKSKSGRYNIMSCHGLRKRFGTILKSNRTVNLSLAERLMGHSTTIPLDNSYFKPVLEQLFDEYQKAIPELIIDDKFRLQEEIKNKNAKIDELESDQDRKIMNLEFVVAELSKRLKIKLN
;
A
#
# COMPACT_ATOMS: atom_id res chain seq x y z
N MET A 1 2.83 29.04 64.44
CA MET A 1 3.23 27.64 64.25
C MET A 1 2.60 27.17 62.96
N PRO A 2 3.35 26.90 61.90
CA PRO A 2 2.81 26.34 60.67
C PRO A 2 3.03 24.83 60.65
N GLU A 3 1.99 24.13 60.21
CA GLU A 3 1.93 22.69 60.06
C GLU A 3 2.78 22.19 58.91
N SER A 4 3.45 21.06 59.15
CA SER A 4 4.34 20.38 58.25
C SER A 4 3.57 19.64 57.15
N VAL A 5 3.82 20.00 55.88
CA VAL A 5 3.36 19.27 54.73
C VAL A 5 4.29 18.05 54.46
N SER A 6 3.75 16.87 54.68
CA SER A 6 4.41 15.58 54.46
C SER A 6 4.46 15.27 52.94
N ASN A 7 5.66 15.32 52.38
CA ASN A 7 5.97 14.86 51.01
C ASN A 7 5.99 13.33 50.97
N LYS A 8 4.88 12.70 50.62
CA LYS A 8 4.85 11.27 50.23
C LYS A 8 5.37 11.09 48.81
N LYS A 9 6.64 10.74 48.71
CA LYS A 9 7.24 10.21 47.48
C LYS A 9 6.52 8.92 47.09
N HIS A 10 5.85 8.90 45.93
CA HIS A 10 5.37 7.70 45.30
C HIS A 10 6.56 6.89 44.77
N PHE A 11 7.00 5.91 45.53
CA PHE A 11 7.85 4.83 45.01
C PHE A 11 6.97 3.94 44.13
N VAL A 12 7.09 4.10 42.81
CA VAL A 12 6.53 3.15 41.85
C VAL A 12 7.24 1.82 42.06
N ASN A 13 6.46 0.80 42.29
CA ASN A 13 6.88 -0.53 42.69
C ASN A 13 7.53 -1.27 41.48
N THR A 14 8.82 -1.10 41.26
CA THR A 14 9.63 -1.71 40.20
C THR A 14 9.85 -3.22 40.33
N LYS A 15 9.29 -3.85 41.37
CA LYS A 15 9.50 -5.28 41.66
C LYS A 15 8.64 -6.27 40.85
N LYS A 16 7.61 -5.83 40.10
CA LYS A 16 6.75 -6.74 39.32
C LYS A 16 7.18 -6.92 37.84
N ILE A 17 8.12 -6.13 37.33
CA ILE A 17 8.62 -6.27 35.94
C ILE A 17 9.78 -7.30 35.86
N HIS A 18 10.40 -7.68 36.97
CA HIS A 18 11.60 -8.52 36.95
C HIS A 18 11.38 -10.03 36.94
N SER A 19 10.19 -10.56 37.21
CA SER A 19 10.05 -12.02 37.39
C SER A 19 9.70 -12.82 36.14
N SER A 20 9.19 -12.19 35.08
CA SER A 20 8.94 -12.86 33.79
C SER A 20 10.07 -12.65 32.76
N SER A 21 11.02 -11.74 33.01
CA SER A 21 12.11 -11.40 32.08
C SER A 21 13.46 -12.06 32.45
N LEU A 22 13.55 -12.77 33.56
CA LEU A 22 14.80 -13.39 34.04
C LEU A 22 15.35 -14.49 33.14
N ASN A 23 14.58 -14.97 32.14
CA ASN A 23 15.06 -15.91 31.12
C ASN A 23 15.34 -15.27 29.76
N GLN A 24 15.09 -13.97 29.58
CA GLN A 24 15.39 -13.28 28.34
C GLN A 24 16.79 -12.64 28.40
N GLN A 25 17.60 -12.92 27.37
CA GLN A 25 18.94 -12.36 27.24
C GLN A 25 18.87 -10.83 27.16
N ARG A 26 19.63 -10.13 28.02
CA ARG A 26 19.63 -8.65 28.08
C ARG A 26 19.92 -8.02 26.73
N SER A 27 20.85 -8.57 25.97
CA SER A 27 21.24 -8.08 24.65
C SER A 27 20.06 -8.06 23.66
N LEU A 28 19.18 -9.07 23.71
CA LEU A 28 17.96 -9.11 22.89
C LEU A 28 16.89 -8.14 23.38
N LEU A 29 16.76 -7.93 24.68
CA LEU A 29 15.80 -6.94 25.21
C LEU A 29 16.11 -5.55 24.71
N LEU A 30 17.39 -5.14 24.73
CA LEU A 30 17.86 -3.87 24.20
C LEU A 30 17.56 -3.77 22.68
N PHE A 31 17.88 -4.81 21.94
CA PHE A 31 17.62 -4.85 20.50
C PHE A 31 16.13 -4.70 20.17
N TYR A 32 15.22 -5.40 20.86
CA TYR A 32 13.79 -5.32 20.62
C TYR A 32 13.19 -3.98 21.01
N SER A 33 13.73 -3.30 22.02
CA SER A 33 13.24 -1.98 22.44
C SER A 33 13.35 -0.91 21.33
N ALA A 34 14.29 -1.11 20.38
CA ALA A 34 14.48 -0.19 19.25
C ALA A 34 13.57 -0.52 18.04
N ILE A 35 12.80 -1.62 18.07
CA ILE A 35 12.01 -2.06 16.92
C ILE A 35 10.53 -1.78 17.19
N LYS A 36 9.95 -0.89 16.38
CA LYS A 36 8.53 -0.49 16.51
C LYS A 36 7.55 -1.46 15.84
N SER A 37 7.96 -2.12 14.75
CA SER A 37 7.10 -2.97 13.93
C SER A 37 7.32 -4.44 14.21
N GLU A 38 6.26 -5.19 14.52
CA GLU A 38 6.32 -6.65 14.71
C GLU A 38 6.79 -7.40 13.45
N LYS A 39 6.46 -6.92 12.24
CA LYS A 39 6.96 -7.49 10.98
C LYS A 39 8.48 -7.33 10.87
N THR A 40 8.99 -6.15 11.20
CA THR A 40 10.44 -5.88 11.24
C THR A 40 11.11 -6.74 12.31
N LYS A 41 10.52 -6.87 13.49
CA LYS A 41 11.03 -7.71 14.58
C LYS A 41 11.20 -9.16 14.13
N LYS A 42 10.16 -9.78 13.58
CA LYS A 42 10.23 -11.15 13.04
C LYS A 42 11.30 -11.33 11.96
N GLN A 43 11.47 -10.34 11.09
CA GLN A 43 12.47 -10.40 10.04
C GLN A 43 13.89 -10.23 10.59
N TYR A 44 14.09 -9.30 11.51
CA TYR A 44 15.40 -9.04 12.12
C TYR A 44 15.84 -10.19 13.05
N ASP A 45 14.89 -10.80 13.77
CA ASP A 45 15.15 -12.04 14.51
C ASP A 45 15.73 -13.12 13.62
N ARG A 46 15.09 -13.37 12.49
CA ARG A 46 15.58 -14.37 11.55
C ARG A 46 16.98 -14.03 11.03
N TYR A 47 17.24 -12.75 10.73
CA TYR A 47 18.56 -12.33 10.25
C TYR A 47 19.64 -12.43 11.30
N LEU A 48 19.31 -12.08 12.54
CA LEU A 48 20.23 -12.18 13.67
C LEU A 48 20.49 -13.65 14.03
N GLU A 49 19.47 -14.49 14.00
CA GLU A 49 19.58 -15.93 14.22
C GLU A 49 20.42 -16.62 13.14
N ASP A 50 20.28 -16.22 11.86
CA ASP A 50 21.12 -16.73 10.77
C ASP A 50 22.60 -16.45 11.03
N PHE A 51 22.95 -15.25 11.51
CA PHE A 51 24.33 -14.90 11.88
C PHE A 51 24.84 -15.72 13.07
N ARG A 52 24.03 -15.80 14.14
CA ARG A 52 24.37 -16.57 15.33
C ARG A 52 24.65 -18.03 15.00
N ARG A 53 23.79 -18.67 14.17
CA ARG A 53 23.96 -20.07 13.75
C ARG A 53 25.17 -20.26 12.86
N TYR A 54 25.43 -19.35 11.95
CA TYR A 54 26.57 -19.45 11.03
C TYR A 54 27.90 -19.54 11.79
N PHE A 55 28.05 -18.77 12.89
CA PHE A 55 29.22 -18.80 13.74
C PHE A 55 29.09 -19.72 14.96
N MET A 56 28.02 -20.52 15.06
CA MET A 56 27.76 -21.47 16.17
C MET A 56 27.82 -20.80 17.56
N ILE A 57 27.39 -19.54 17.68
CA ILE A 57 27.41 -18.81 18.95
C ILE A 57 26.27 -19.30 19.83
N LYS A 58 26.55 -19.62 21.09
CA LYS A 58 25.59 -20.27 22.01
C LYS A 58 24.35 -19.41 22.28
N ASN A 59 24.54 -18.11 22.52
CA ASN A 59 23.46 -17.16 22.80
C ASN A 59 23.88 -15.72 22.46
N TYR A 60 22.94 -14.77 22.50
CA TYR A 60 23.18 -13.38 22.09
C TYR A 60 23.99 -12.59 23.12
N ASP A 61 23.91 -12.90 24.41
CA ASP A 61 24.77 -12.26 25.42
C ASP A 61 26.23 -12.65 25.21
N LYS A 62 26.52 -13.89 24.78
CA LYS A 62 27.85 -14.29 24.33
C LYS A 62 28.31 -13.54 23.07
N LEU A 63 27.36 -13.35 22.12
CA LEU A 63 27.66 -12.54 20.92
C LEU A 63 28.06 -11.10 21.28
N SER A 64 27.35 -10.47 22.23
CA SER A 64 27.66 -9.11 22.66
C SER A 64 28.97 -8.96 23.49
N GLN A 65 29.55 -10.07 23.96
CA GLN A 65 30.81 -10.10 24.72
C GLN A 65 32.06 -10.33 23.84
N ILE A 66 31.86 -10.61 22.54
CA ILE A 66 32.99 -10.80 21.62
C ILE A 66 33.67 -9.46 21.35
N GLU A 67 34.99 -9.44 21.30
CA GLU A 67 35.80 -8.25 21.00
C GLU A 67 35.39 -7.65 19.64
N SER A 68 35.28 -6.32 19.57
CA SER A 68 34.79 -5.58 18.38
C SER A 68 35.60 -5.90 17.12
N LYS A 69 36.94 -6.08 17.25
CA LYS A 69 37.79 -6.47 16.12
C LYS A 69 37.41 -7.83 15.56
N LYS A 70 37.16 -8.82 16.43
CA LYS A 70 36.69 -10.16 16.02
C LYS A 70 35.29 -10.13 15.42
N LEU A 71 34.40 -9.34 16.00
CA LEU A 71 33.06 -9.14 15.43
C LEU A 71 33.11 -8.49 14.05
N GLN A 72 34.02 -7.53 13.84
CA GLN A 72 34.23 -6.91 12.53
C GLN A 72 34.62 -7.97 11.49
N GLU A 73 35.59 -8.82 11.78
CA GLU A 73 36.03 -9.93 10.91
C GLU A 73 34.88 -10.90 10.64
N MET A 74 34.09 -11.28 11.65
CA MET A 74 32.96 -12.17 11.51
C MET A 74 31.88 -11.59 10.58
N VAL A 75 31.56 -10.28 10.68
CA VAL A 75 30.60 -9.64 9.78
C VAL A 75 31.15 -9.56 8.35
N GLU A 76 32.44 -9.32 8.18
CA GLU A 76 33.11 -9.34 6.86
C GLU A 76 33.02 -10.74 6.23
N ASP A 77 33.31 -11.81 6.97
CA ASP A 77 33.19 -13.19 6.50
C ASP A 77 31.75 -13.56 6.15
N PHE A 78 30.79 -13.10 6.94
CA PHE A 78 29.38 -13.33 6.66
C PHE A 78 28.90 -12.65 5.37
N ILE A 79 29.42 -11.43 5.09
CA ILE A 79 29.16 -10.75 3.81
C ILE A 79 29.77 -11.55 2.66
N MET A 80 31.04 -11.96 2.78
CA MET A 80 31.74 -12.74 1.75
C MET A 80 31.05 -14.07 1.47
N TYR A 81 30.61 -14.77 2.51
CA TYR A 81 29.81 -15.99 2.38
C TYR A 81 28.54 -15.75 1.56
N HIS A 82 27.76 -14.74 1.87
CA HIS A 82 26.53 -14.45 1.12
C HIS A 82 26.80 -13.98 -0.31
N LYS A 83 27.93 -13.30 -0.56
CA LYS A 83 28.37 -12.94 -1.94
C LYS A 83 28.72 -14.20 -2.74
N SER A 84 29.43 -15.15 -2.16
CA SER A 84 29.76 -16.43 -2.82
C SER A 84 28.50 -17.25 -3.17
N GLN A 85 27.42 -17.07 -2.40
CA GLN A 85 26.10 -17.65 -2.69
C GLN A 85 25.27 -16.82 -3.69
N ASN A 86 25.86 -15.84 -4.38
CA ASN A 86 25.19 -14.95 -5.34
C ASN A 86 23.92 -14.26 -4.78
N LYS A 87 23.91 -13.92 -3.47
CA LYS A 87 22.79 -13.17 -2.87
C LYS A 87 22.83 -11.71 -3.29
N SER A 88 21.65 -11.11 -3.49
CA SER A 88 21.55 -9.72 -3.92
C SER A 88 22.05 -8.73 -2.86
N ALA A 89 22.53 -7.56 -3.30
CA ALA A 89 22.94 -6.47 -2.41
C ALA A 89 21.87 -6.12 -1.36
N SER A 90 20.59 -6.05 -1.77
CA SER A 90 19.48 -5.73 -0.86
C SER A 90 19.24 -6.82 0.19
N PHE A 91 19.42 -8.09 -0.17
CA PHE A 91 19.30 -9.20 0.78
C PHE A 91 20.40 -9.14 1.86
N ILE A 92 21.65 -8.93 1.45
CA ILE A 92 22.79 -8.83 2.38
C ILE A 92 22.65 -7.55 3.23
N ALA A 93 22.29 -6.42 2.61
CA ALA A 93 22.08 -5.16 3.34
C ALA A 93 21.00 -5.28 4.43
N GLY A 94 19.92 -6.02 4.18
CA GLY A 94 18.88 -6.29 5.19
C GLY A 94 19.44 -7.03 6.42
N LYS A 95 20.28 -8.05 6.20
CA LYS A 95 20.95 -8.78 7.29
C LYS A 95 21.90 -7.85 8.07
N ILE A 96 22.70 -7.08 7.35
CA ILE A 96 23.63 -6.11 7.96
C ILE A 96 22.89 -5.05 8.78
N SER A 97 21.70 -4.61 8.33
CA SER A 97 20.88 -3.66 9.09
C SER A 97 20.41 -4.22 10.43
N ALA A 98 20.04 -5.51 10.48
CA ALA A 98 19.68 -6.16 11.73
C ALA A 98 20.89 -6.28 12.68
N LEU A 99 22.06 -6.69 12.16
CA LEU A 99 23.30 -6.75 12.93
C LEU A 99 23.73 -5.37 13.44
N LYS A 100 23.63 -4.34 12.57
CA LYS A 100 23.94 -2.97 12.95
C LYS A 100 23.08 -2.51 14.13
N LEU A 101 21.78 -2.75 14.07
CA LEU A 101 20.88 -2.40 15.16
C LEU A 101 21.24 -3.17 16.44
N PHE A 102 21.46 -4.48 16.35
CA PHE A 102 21.81 -5.30 17.52
C PHE A 102 23.12 -4.81 18.17
N PHE A 103 24.16 -4.61 17.40
CA PHE A 103 25.44 -4.17 17.94
C PHE A 103 25.38 -2.74 18.48
N SER A 104 24.68 -1.83 17.78
CA SER A 104 24.48 -0.45 18.26
C SER A 104 23.74 -0.40 19.59
N MET A 105 22.70 -1.23 19.78
CA MET A 105 21.93 -1.27 21.03
C MET A 105 22.68 -1.96 22.18
N ASN A 106 23.79 -2.62 21.89
CA ASN A 106 24.67 -3.25 22.87
C ASN A 106 26.03 -2.53 22.97
N ASP A 107 26.12 -1.26 22.56
CA ASP A 107 27.30 -0.38 22.65
C ASP A 107 28.53 -0.91 21.93
N ILE A 108 28.36 -1.73 20.89
CA ILE A 108 29.43 -2.31 20.08
C ILE A 108 29.63 -1.49 18.81
N ILE A 109 30.82 -0.96 18.65
CA ILE A 109 31.20 -0.10 17.52
C ILE A 109 31.94 -0.93 16.48
N LEU A 110 31.41 -0.95 15.23
CA LEU A 110 32.03 -1.56 14.06
C LEU A 110 32.19 -0.53 12.93
N ASN A 111 33.07 -0.79 11.97
CA ASN A 111 33.26 0.06 10.79
C ASN A 111 32.18 -0.26 9.72
N TRP A 112 31.00 0.33 9.89
CA TRP A 112 29.86 0.11 8.99
C TRP A 112 30.08 0.64 7.59
N ASP A 113 30.95 1.65 7.39
CA ASP A 113 31.26 2.19 6.07
C ASP A 113 32.12 1.20 5.26
N LYS A 114 33.09 0.54 5.91
CA LYS A 114 33.86 -0.57 5.31
C LYS A 114 32.91 -1.70 4.90
N LEU A 115 32.05 -2.15 5.82
CA LEU A 115 31.08 -3.24 5.57
C LEU A 115 30.10 -2.90 4.43
N ARG A 116 29.65 -1.65 4.33
CA ARG A 116 28.78 -1.18 3.25
C ARG A 116 29.48 -1.23 1.88
N LYS A 117 30.77 -0.87 1.81
CA LYS A 117 31.58 -0.96 0.59
C LYS A 117 31.82 -2.39 0.12
N MET A 118 31.75 -3.39 1.03
CA MET A 118 31.88 -4.80 0.68
C MET A 118 30.64 -5.40 0.01
N LEU A 119 29.49 -4.73 0.06
CA LEU A 119 28.26 -5.24 -0.58
C LEU A 119 28.45 -5.35 -2.10
N PRO A 120 27.78 -6.34 -2.75
CA PRO A 120 27.81 -6.42 -4.21
C PRO A 120 27.11 -5.21 -4.84
N GLU A 121 27.42 -4.94 -6.09
CA GLU A 121 26.74 -3.89 -6.85
C GLU A 121 25.22 -4.08 -6.88
N LYS A 122 24.50 -2.98 -6.78
CA LYS A 122 23.05 -2.99 -6.95
C LYS A 122 22.73 -3.17 -8.42
N THR A 123 22.27 -4.34 -8.81
CA THR A 123 21.71 -4.52 -10.16
C THR A 123 20.37 -3.81 -10.28
N LYS A 124 20.13 -3.14 -11.42
CA LYS A 124 18.79 -2.61 -11.73
C LYS A 124 17.80 -3.78 -11.70
N PRO A 125 16.67 -3.65 -10.95
CA PRO A 125 15.67 -4.70 -10.98
C PRO A 125 15.10 -4.82 -12.40
N SER A 126 15.45 -5.90 -13.08
CA SER A 126 14.80 -6.26 -14.34
C SER A 126 13.44 -6.88 -14.04
N GLY A 127 12.47 -6.67 -14.91
CA GLY A 127 11.10 -7.13 -14.73
C GLY A 127 10.26 -6.14 -13.91
N ASN A 128 9.22 -6.62 -13.26
CA ASN A 128 8.29 -5.80 -12.49
C ASN A 128 7.52 -4.80 -13.39
N GLN A 129 6.96 -5.32 -14.49
CA GLN A 129 6.07 -4.56 -15.37
C GLN A 129 4.72 -4.33 -14.70
N PRO A 130 4.02 -3.22 -14.99
CA PRO A 130 2.62 -3.06 -14.65
C PRO A 130 1.78 -4.08 -15.45
N TYR A 131 0.62 -4.47 -14.91
CA TYR A 131 -0.34 -5.24 -15.70
C TYR A 131 -0.93 -4.37 -16.81
N SER A 132 -1.09 -4.97 -18.02
CA SER A 132 -1.96 -4.41 -19.03
C SER A 132 -3.44 -4.74 -18.74
N THR A 133 -4.37 -4.07 -19.41
CA THR A 133 -5.81 -4.34 -19.29
C THR A 133 -6.14 -5.75 -19.75
N GLU A 134 -5.57 -6.20 -20.87
CA GLU A 134 -5.76 -7.54 -21.43
C GLU A 134 -5.25 -8.63 -20.47
N GLN A 135 -4.11 -8.40 -19.82
CA GLN A 135 -3.60 -9.32 -18.81
C GLN A 135 -4.53 -9.44 -17.60
N LEU A 136 -5.16 -8.34 -17.16
CA LEU A 136 -6.15 -8.38 -16.09
C LEU A 136 -7.43 -9.08 -16.52
N GLN A 137 -7.91 -8.87 -17.75
CA GLN A 137 -9.06 -9.60 -18.32
C GLN A 137 -8.82 -11.10 -18.32
N ILE A 138 -7.65 -11.55 -18.81
CA ILE A 138 -7.25 -12.95 -18.78
C ILE A 138 -7.17 -13.48 -17.34
N LEU A 139 -6.60 -12.72 -16.42
CA LEU A 139 -6.45 -13.10 -15.03
C LEU A 139 -7.82 -13.28 -14.37
N LEU A 140 -8.73 -12.30 -14.55
CA LEU A 140 -10.09 -12.33 -14.00
C LEU A 140 -10.92 -13.48 -14.56
N LYS A 141 -10.83 -13.75 -15.88
CA LYS A 141 -11.49 -14.88 -16.54
C LYS A 141 -11.05 -16.23 -15.95
N ASN A 142 -9.78 -16.36 -15.59
CA ASN A 142 -9.21 -17.59 -15.02
C ASN A 142 -9.26 -17.65 -13.49
N THR A 143 -9.82 -16.63 -12.83
CA THR A 143 -10.00 -16.58 -11.38
C THR A 143 -11.41 -17.04 -11.05
N ALA A 144 -11.53 -18.22 -10.40
CA ALA A 144 -12.84 -18.84 -10.12
C ALA A 144 -13.55 -18.19 -8.93
N TYR A 145 -12.83 -17.73 -7.92
CA TYR A 145 -13.40 -17.29 -6.63
C TYR A 145 -13.72 -15.78 -6.65
N PRO A 146 -14.97 -15.38 -6.33
CA PRO A 146 -15.38 -13.97 -6.27
C PRO A 146 -14.50 -13.11 -5.36
N GLU A 147 -14.00 -13.67 -4.27
CA GLU A 147 -13.06 -13.01 -3.36
C GLU A 147 -11.81 -12.50 -4.09
N TYR A 148 -11.18 -13.37 -4.88
CA TYR A 148 -9.96 -13.00 -5.61
C TYR A 148 -10.23 -12.11 -6.82
N LYS A 149 -11.44 -12.20 -7.43
CA LYS A 149 -11.87 -11.22 -8.44
C LYS A 149 -11.99 -9.83 -7.80
N ALA A 150 -12.69 -9.75 -6.67
CA ALA A 150 -12.83 -8.51 -5.91
C ALA A 150 -11.46 -7.95 -5.46
N LEU A 151 -10.53 -8.79 -4.99
CA LEU A 151 -9.18 -8.38 -4.64
C LEU A 151 -8.40 -7.82 -5.84
N ILE A 152 -8.49 -8.44 -7.03
CA ILE A 152 -7.83 -7.98 -8.24
C ILE A 152 -8.39 -6.62 -8.66
N HIS A 153 -9.72 -6.46 -8.74
CA HIS A 153 -10.36 -5.19 -9.06
C HIS A 153 -9.94 -4.12 -8.04
N PHE A 154 -10.16 -4.39 -6.74
CA PHE A 154 -9.88 -3.44 -5.67
C PHE A 154 -8.43 -2.92 -5.73
N MET A 155 -7.46 -3.83 -5.81
CA MET A 155 -6.04 -3.45 -5.81
C MET A 155 -5.60 -2.74 -7.10
N SER A 156 -6.17 -3.11 -8.25
CA SER A 156 -5.78 -2.54 -9.55
C SER A 156 -6.26 -1.10 -9.72
N VAL A 157 -7.35 -0.72 -9.04
CA VAL A 157 -7.99 0.59 -9.18
C VAL A 157 -7.75 1.54 -7.99
N SER A 158 -7.32 1.01 -6.84
CA SER A 158 -7.00 1.82 -5.65
C SER A 158 -5.49 1.92 -5.40
N GLY A 159 -4.71 1.01 -5.98
CA GLY A 159 -3.28 0.94 -5.77
C GLY A 159 -2.83 0.64 -4.34
N VAL A 160 -3.70 0.16 -3.47
CA VAL A 160 -3.36 -0.15 -2.06
C VAL A 160 -2.26 -1.21 -1.95
N ARG A 161 -1.50 -1.16 -0.87
CA ARG A 161 -0.57 -2.24 -0.51
C ARG A 161 -1.36 -3.42 0.05
N VAL A 162 -0.98 -4.65 -0.31
CA VAL A 162 -1.68 -5.86 0.17
C VAL A 162 -1.79 -5.95 1.69
N GLY A 163 -0.84 -5.38 2.42
CA GLY A 163 -0.85 -5.35 3.88
C GLY A 163 -2.03 -4.58 4.49
N CYS A 164 -2.67 -3.67 3.74
CA CYS A 164 -3.81 -2.91 4.27
C CYS A 164 -5.02 -3.80 4.56
N PHE A 165 -5.16 -4.93 3.87
CA PHE A 165 -6.31 -5.84 4.09
C PHE A 165 -6.28 -6.55 5.45
N GLU A 166 -5.16 -6.48 6.18
CA GLU A 166 -5.08 -6.97 7.56
C GLU A 166 -5.71 -5.98 8.57
N GLU A 167 -6.05 -4.76 8.13
CA GLU A 167 -6.58 -3.68 8.98
C GLU A 167 -7.88 -3.07 8.44
N LEU A 168 -8.16 -3.19 7.13
CA LEU A 168 -9.25 -2.53 6.43
C LEU A 168 -10.62 -3.13 6.78
N LYS A 169 -11.52 -2.31 7.30
CA LYS A 169 -12.89 -2.67 7.68
C LYS A 169 -13.94 -1.99 6.79
N ILE A 170 -15.16 -2.49 6.82
CA ILE A 170 -16.28 -1.93 6.05
C ILE A 170 -16.52 -0.45 6.37
N LYS A 171 -16.36 -0.03 7.62
CA LYS A 171 -16.48 1.38 8.06
C LYS A 171 -15.47 2.33 7.42
N ASP A 172 -14.37 1.79 6.88
CA ASP A 172 -13.33 2.57 6.22
C ASP A 172 -13.67 2.84 4.73
N LEU A 173 -14.83 2.37 4.28
CA LEU A 173 -15.39 2.62 2.96
C LEU A 173 -16.56 3.58 3.07
N SER A 174 -16.55 4.69 2.31
CA SER A 174 -17.65 5.64 2.25
C SER A 174 -18.13 5.84 0.80
N ASP A 175 -19.42 6.04 0.63
CA ASP A 175 -20.01 6.25 -0.70
C ASP A 175 -19.55 7.59 -1.29
N MET A 176 -19.26 7.56 -2.59
CA MET A 176 -18.93 8.72 -3.41
C MET A 176 -19.84 8.77 -4.64
N SER A 177 -19.81 9.87 -5.36
CA SER A 177 -20.61 10.01 -6.59
C SER A 177 -20.24 8.94 -7.63
N ASN A 178 -21.11 8.72 -8.61
CA ASN A 178 -20.93 7.78 -9.72
C ASN A 178 -20.73 6.31 -9.30
N GLY A 179 -21.27 5.90 -8.13
CA GLY A 179 -21.13 4.54 -7.60
C GLY A 179 -19.71 4.18 -7.16
N CYS A 180 -18.84 5.16 -6.97
CA CYS A 180 -17.52 5.00 -6.41
C CYS A 180 -17.58 4.89 -4.87
N LYS A 181 -16.46 4.47 -4.26
CA LYS A 181 -16.27 4.58 -2.81
C LYS A 181 -14.89 5.14 -2.51
N SER A 182 -14.80 5.97 -1.47
CA SER A 182 -13.53 6.31 -0.85
C SER A 182 -13.08 5.16 0.05
N VAL A 183 -11.78 5.01 0.21
CA VAL A 183 -11.12 3.97 1.01
C VAL A 183 -10.13 4.65 1.93
N LYS A 184 -10.41 4.65 3.23
CA LYS A 184 -9.49 5.12 4.25
C LYS A 184 -8.53 3.98 4.59
N VAL A 185 -7.28 4.11 4.19
CA VAL A 185 -6.25 3.09 4.35
C VAL A 185 -5.42 3.41 5.58
N TYR A 186 -5.13 2.41 6.42
CA TYR A 186 -4.41 2.55 7.69
C TYR A 186 -5.04 3.58 8.62
N ALA A 187 -6.37 3.54 8.76
CA ALA A 187 -7.15 4.45 9.59
C ALA A 187 -6.55 4.61 10.99
N ASP A 188 -6.54 5.84 11.48
CA ASP A 188 -6.04 6.23 12.81
C ASP A 188 -4.53 5.94 13.05
N THR A 189 -3.75 5.75 11.99
CA THR A 189 -2.29 5.60 12.07
C THR A 189 -1.55 6.78 11.42
N ILE A 190 -0.24 6.88 11.65
CA ILE A 190 0.62 7.88 10.99
C ILE A 190 0.71 7.69 9.47
N ASP A 191 0.43 6.48 8.99
CA ASP A 191 0.47 6.10 7.58
C ASP A 191 -0.91 6.20 6.90
N GLU A 192 -1.90 6.82 7.57
CA GLU A 192 -3.25 7.01 7.04
C GLU A 192 -3.24 7.80 5.73
N TYR A 193 -3.97 7.31 4.75
CA TYR A 193 -4.26 8.03 3.51
C TYR A 193 -5.59 7.59 2.92
N VAL A 194 -6.11 8.38 1.97
CA VAL A 194 -7.35 8.08 1.25
C VAL A 194 -7.05 7.76 -0.21
N THR A 195 -7.71 6.74 -0.73
CA THR A 195 -7.78 6.39 -2.15
C THR A 195 -9.23 6.06 -2.50
N PHE A 196 -9.49 5.60 -3.73
CA PHE A 196 -10.85 5.31 -4.18
C PHE A 196 -10.92 4.00 -4.95
N ILE A 197 -12.14 3.47 -5.06
CA ILE A 197 -12.50 2.39 -5.97
C ILE A 197 -13.70 2.84 -6.82
N HIS A 198 -13.65 2.61 -8.13
CA HIS A 198 -14.75 2.96 -9.02
C HIS A 198 -15.79 1.84 -9.09
N LYS A 199 -16.92 2.13 -9.75
CA LYS A 199 -18.11 1.28 -9.78
C LYS A 199 -17.83 -0.18 -10.13
N GLU A 200 -17.02 -0.49 -11.13
CA GLU A 200 -16.68 -1.88 -11.51
C GLU A 200 -16.08 -2.66 -10.32
N ALA A 201 -15.17 -2.03 -9.58
CA ALA A 201 -14.56 -2.65 -8.41
C ALA A 201 -15.54 -2.74 -7.23
N VAL A 202 -16.42 -1.74 -7.06
CA VAL A 202 -17.49 -1.77 -6.06
C VAL A 202 -18.46 -2.91 -6.35
N ASP A 203 -18.86 -3.11 -7.60
CA ASP A 203 -19.76 -4.19 -7.98
C ASP A 203 -19.14 -5.55 -7.70
N SER A 204 -17.86 -5.75 -8.05
CA SER A 204 -17.12 -6.99 -7.75
C SER A 204 -16.97 -7.21 -6.23
N LEU A 205 -16.76 -6.16 -5.46
CA LEU A 205 -16.74 -6.25 -4.00
C LEU A 205 -18.10 -6.65 -3.44
N ASN A 206 -19.18 -6.05 -3.96
CA ASN A 206 -20.53 -6.36 -3.53
C ASN A 206 -20.91 -7.82 -3.81
N GLU A 207 -20.52 -8.39 -4.96
CA GLU A 207 -20.69 -9.82 -5.25
C GLU A 207 -20.01 -10.70 -4.20
N TYR A 208 -18.79 -10.36 -3.82
CA TYR A 208 -18.08 -11.07 -2.75
C TYR A 208 -18.77 -10.94 -1.40
N LEU A 209 -19.21 -9.73 -1.02
CA LEU A 209 -19.93 -9.51 0.24
C LEU A 209 -21.28 -10.26 0.27
N GLN A 210 -22.00 -10.34 -0.86
CA GLN A 210 -23.21 -11.13 -0.98
C GLN A 210 -22.94 -12.65 -0.79
N LEU A 211 -21.81 -13.13 -1.33
CA LEU A 211 -21.39 -14.52 -1.10
C LEU A 211 -21.14 -14.80 0.39
N ARG A 212 -20.50 -13.87 1.11
CA ARG A 212 -20.26 -13.99 2.56
C ARG A 212 -21.57 -14.01 3.35
N LYS A 213 -22.52 -13.14 3.00
CA LYS A 213 -23.88 -13.15 3.59
C LYS A 213 -24.60 -14.48 3.38
N ARG A 214 -24.53 -15.05 2.15
CA ARG A 214 -25.09 -16.38 1.84
C ARG A 214 -24.43 -17.51 2.66
N LYS A 215 -23.18 -17.34 3.06
CA LYS A 215 -22.45 -18.26 3.95
C LYS A 215 -22.75 -18.04 5.43
N GLY A 216 -23.67 -17.14 5.78
CA GLY A 216 -24.15 -16.90 7.15
C GLY A 216 -23.43 -15.77 7.90
N GLU A 217 -22.55 -15.01 7.25
CA GLU A 217 -21.94 -13.87 7.91
C GLU A 217 -22.91 -12.68 8.03
N GLN A 218 -22.99 -12.11 9.22
CA GLN A 218 -23.63 -10.81 9.45
C GLN A 218 -22.62 -9.70 9.27
N ILE A 219 -22.63 -9.07 8.09
CA ILE A 219 -21.68 -7.99 7.77
C ILE A 219 -22.11 -6.71 8.47
N THR A 220 -21.23 -6.18 9.31
CA THR A 220 -21.36 -4.92 10.03
C THR A 220 -20.25 -3.94 9.61
N ASN A 221 -20.30 -2.73 10.15
CA ASN A 221 -19.26 -1.73 9.93
C ASN A 221 -17.87 -2.19 10.43
N ASP A 222 -17.81 -3.04 11.43
CA ASP A 222 -16.56 -3.59 11.97
C ASP A 222 -16.09 -4.88 11.29
N SER A 223 -16.86 -5.42 10.35
CA SER A 223 -16.44 -6.57 9.54
C SER A 223 -15.27 -6.19 8.64
N TRP A 224 -14.36 -7.14 8.40
CA TRP A 224 -13.25 -6.97 7.48
C TRP A 224 -13.75 -6.81 6.04
N VAL A 225 -13.16 -5.92 5.24
CA VAL A 225 -13.47 -5.83 3.81
C VAL A 225 -13.13 -7.15 3.13
N PHE A 226 -11.95 -7.73 3.44
CA PHE A 226 -11.58 -9.09 3.04
C PHE A 226 -11.23 -9.91 4.29
N CYS A 227 -11.99 -10.96 4.53
CA CYS A 227 -11.80 -11.85 5.67
C CYS A 227 -11.04 -13.13 5.31
N SER A 228 -10.56 -13.86 6.29
CA SER A 228 -10.01 -15.19 6.09
C SER A 228 -11.07 -16.13 5.53
N PRO A 229 -10.77 -16.97 4.53
CA PRO A 229 -11.75 -17.90 3.93
C PRO A 229 -12.40 -18.88 4.94
N ASN A 230 -11.70 -19.17 6.04
CA ASN A 230 -12.14 -20.14 7.04
C ASN A 230 -12.64 -19.50 8.34
N ASP A 231 -12.52 -18.17 8.48
CA ASP A 231 -12.87 -17.48 9.73
C ASP A 231 -13.18 -16.01 9.46
N PHE A 232 -14.46 -15.65 9.41
CA PHE A 232 -14.92 -14.29 9.12
C PHE A 232 -14.49 -13.26 10.18
N THR A 233 -14.13 -13.72 11.37
CA THR A 233 -13.68 -12.85 12.46
C THR A 233 -12.25 -12.36 12.28
N LYS A 234 -11.51 -12.92 11.32
CA LYS A 234 -10.10 -12.58 11.05
C LYS A 234 -9.93 -11.97 9.68
N PRO A 235 -9.01 -11.01 9.54
CA PRO A 235 -8.68 -10.46 8.22
C PRO A 235 -8.02 -11.52 7.34
N HIS A 236 -8.07 -11.32 6.02
CA HIS A 236 -7.33 -12.17 5.09
C HIS A 236 -5.82 -11.85 5.19
N PRO A 237 -4.96 -12.81 5.56
CA PRO A 237 -3.53 -12.55 5.70
C PRO A 237 -2.88 -12.13 4.37
N ALA A 238 -2.08 -11.07 4.40
CA ALA A 238 -1.43 -10.52 3.21
C ALA A 238 -0.54 -11.54 2.47
N ASP A 239 0.14 -12.42 3.21
CA ASP A 239 0.98 -13.48 2.63
C ASP A 239 0.14 -14.53 1.90
N SER A 240 -1.05 -14.86 2.43
CA SER A 240 -2.01 -15.77 1.79
C SER A 240 -2.54 -15.18 0.48
N ILE A 241 -2.97 -13.91 0.51
CA ILE A 241 -3.38 -13.18 -0.70
C ILE A 241 -2.26 -13.20 -1.74
N THR A 242 -1.04 -12.82 -1.35
CA THR A 242 0.11 -12.73 -2.25
C THR A 242 0.45 -14.08 -2.88
N SER A 243 0.44 -15.16 -2.09
CA SER A 243 0.77 -16.50 -2.57
C SER A 243 -0.29 -17.05 -3.52
N THR A 244 -1.57 -16.84 -3.20
CA THR A 244 -2.69 -17.32 -4.02
C THR A 244 -2.81 -16.52 -5.32
N LEU A 245 -2.74 -15.18 -5.29
CA LEU A 245 -2.67 -14.39 -6.52
C LEU A 245 -1.44 -14.76 -7.36
N GLY A 246 -0.30 -15.04 -6.72
CA GLY A 246 0.89 -15.53 -7.42
C GLY A 246 0.66 -16.82 -8.19
N ARG A 247 -0.14 -17.75 -7.66
CA ARG A 247 -0.55 -19.00 -8.35
C ARG A 247 -1.48 -18.71 -9.54
N TYR A 248 -2.49 -17.83 -9.35
CA TYR A 248 -3.38 -17.42 -10.45
C TYR A 248 -2.60 -16.76 -11.59
N VAL A 249 -1.70 -15.82 -11.28
CA VAL A 249 -0.87 -15.15 -12.28
C VAL A 249 0.02 -16.13 -13.03
N LYS A 250 0.64 -17.09 -12.33
CA LYS A 250 1.47 -18.12 -12.97
C LYS A 250 0.65 -18.99 -13.92
N LYS A 251 -0.57 -19.39 -13.50
CA LYS A 251 -1.45 -20.25 -14.30
C LYS A 251 -2.02 -19.51 -15.52
N SER A 252 -2.36 -18.22 -15.37
CA SER A 252 -3.08 -17.45 -16.41
C SER A 252 -2.14 -16.79 -17.42
N LEU A 253 -0.97 -16.30 -16.98
CA LEU A 253 -0.09 -15.44 -17.77
C LEU A 253 1.32 -16.01 -18.00
N GLY A 254 1.62 -17.23 -17.52
CA GLY A 254 2.94 -17.82 -17.75
C GLY A 254 4.07 -17.01 -17.12
N ARG A 255 4.02 -16.76 -15.83
CA ARG A 255 4.92 -15.89 -15.07
C ARG A 255 6.37 -16.34 -15.13
N GLU A 256 7.24 -15.54 -15.76
CA GLU A 256 8.66 -15.81 -15.94
C GLU A 256 9.53 -15.09 -14.93
N LYS A 257 10.69 -15.66 -14.62
CA LYS A 257 11.71 -15.00 -13.80
C LYS A 257 12.76 -14.35 -14.72
N SER A 258 13.11 -13.11 -14.40
CA SER A 258 14.26 -12.44 -15.00
C SER A 258 15.58 -13.05 -14.53
N LYS A 259 16.70 -12.69 -15.19
CA LYS A 259 18.06 -13.10 -14.77
C LYS A 259 18.37 -12.76 -13.32
N SER A 260 17.74 -11.74 -12.75
CA SER A 260 17.88 -11.36 -11.32
C SER A 260 17.03 -12.23 -10.37
N GLY A 261 16.35 -13.27 -10.87
CA GLY A 261 15.45 -14.14 -10.09
C GLY A 261 14.10 -13.51 -9.74
N ARG A 262 13.84 -12.27 -10.14
CA ARG A 262 12.56 -11.60 -9.96
C ARG A 262 11.59 -11.95 -11.09
N TYR A 263 10.32 -12.00 -10.77
CA TYR A 263 9.29 -12.20 -11.78
C TYR A 263 9.11 -10.95 -12.66
N ASN A 264 8.86 -11.17 -13.95
CA ASN A 264 8.51 -10.10 -14.91
C ASN A 264 7.24 -9.36 -14.48
N ILE A 265 6.24 -10.07 -13.96
CA ILE A 265 5.01 -9.53 -13.40
C ILE A 265 4.93 -9.93 -11.91
N MET A 266 4.84 -8.95 -11.02
CA MET A 266 4.65 -9.17 -9.59
C MET A 266 3.16 -9.24 -9.28
N SER A 267 2.71 -10.24 -8.48
CA SER A 267 1.28 -10.44 -8.18
C SER A 267 0.60 -9.17 -7.66
N CYS A 268 0.61 -8.92 -6.38
CA CYS A 268 -0.04 -7.74 -5.76
C CYS A 268 0.65 -6.42 -6.14
N HIS A 269 1.99 -6.40 -6.12
CA HIS A 269 2.73 -5.16 -6.41
C HIS A 269 2.59 -4.72 -7.89
N GLY A 270 2.39 -5.65 -8.81
CA GLY A 270 2.10 -5.34 -10.21
C GLY A 270 0.78 -4.59 -10.40
N LEU A 271 -0.27 -4.93 -9.62
CA LEU A 271 -1.55 -4.23 -9.61
C LEU A 271 -1.38 -2.77 -9.16
N ARG A 272 -0.70 -2.56 -8.02
CA ARG A 272 -0.36 -1.21 -7.55
C ARG A 272 0.50 -0.43 -8.56
N LYS A 273 1.43 -1.12 -9.24
CA LYS A 273 2.25 -0.49 -10.28
C LYS A 273 1.43 -0.04 -11.47
N ARG A 274 0.41 -0.83 -11.90
CA ARG A 274 -0.54 -0.41 -12.93
C ARG A 274 -1.24 0.89 -12.51
N PHE A 275 -1.82 0.92 -11.32
CA PHE A 275 -2.48 2.12 -10.80
C PHE A 275 -1.57 3.34 -10.85
N GLY A 276 -0.38 3.25 -10.25
CA GLY A 276 0.57 4.36 -10.25
C GLY A 276 1.06 4.76 -11.65
N THR A 277 1.17 3.80 -12.58
CA THR A 277 1.55 4.09 -13.96
C THR A 277 0.45 4.86 -14.67
N ILE A 278 -0.81 4.44 -14.54
CA ILE A 278 -1.97 5.13 -15.14
C ILE A 278 -2.07 6.55 -14.62
N LEU A 279 -2.09 6.74 -13.28
CA LEU A 279 -2.17 8.08 -12.69
C LEU A 279 -1.05 9.02 -13.17
N LYS A 280 0.18 8.50 -13.25
CA LYS A 280 1.34 9.32 -13.63
C LYS A 280 1.49 9.55 -15.13
N SER A 281 0.92 8.66 -15.96
CA SER A 281 0.92 8.80 -17.41
C SER A 281 -0.21 9.72 -17.90
N ASN A 282 -1.27 9.85 -17.14
CA ASN A 282 -2.39 10.72 -17.47
C ASN A 282 -1.99 12.20 -17.25
N ARG A 283 -1.91 12.97 -18.33
CA ARG A 283 -1.45 14.36 -18.33
C ARG A 283 -2.38 15.33 -17.58
N THR A 284 -3.63 14.94 -17.35
CA THR A 284 -4.62 15.76 -16.66
C THR A 284 -4.61 15.56 -15.15
N VAL A 285 -3.94 14.52 -14.65
CA VAL A 285 -3.82 14.20 -13.22
C VAL A 285 -2.66 14.97 -12.60
N ASN A 286 -2.92 15.61 -11.47
CA ASN A 286 -1.88 16.28 -10.68
C ASN A 286 -0.97 15.22 -10.00
N LEU A 287 0.35 15.28 -10.30
CA LEU A 287 1.32 14.30 -9.79
C LEU A 287 1.44 14.28 -8.26
N SER A 288 1.31 15.42 -7.59
CA SER A 288 1.36 15.50 -6.12
C SER A 288 0.15 14.78 -5.50
N LEU A 289 -1.05 14.96 -6.09
CA LEU A 289 -2.26 14.27 -5.67
C LEU A 289 -2.22 12.77 -6.00
N ALA A 290 -1.63 12.39 -7.14
CA ALA A 290 -1.38 10.98 -7.50
C ALA A 290 -0.51 10.26 -6.46
N GLU A 291 0.55 10.90 -5.95
CA GLU A 291 1.39 10.33 -4.88
C GLU A 291 0.60 10.15 -3.57
N ARG A 292 -0.28 11.11 -3.23
CA ARG A 292 -1.15 11.00 -2.05
C ARG A 292 -2.15 9.85 -2.18
N LEU A 293 -2.79 9.69 -3.36
CA LEU A 293 -3.68 8.56 -3.65
C LEU A 293 -2.97 7.19 -3.50
N MET A 294 -1.67 7.17 -3.69
CA MET A 294 -0.85 5.98 -3.48
C MET A 294 -0.35 5.81 -2.03
N GLY A 295 -0.60 6.77 -1.14
CA GLY A 295 -0.03 6.75 0.21
C GLY A 295 1.50 6.75 0.18
N HIS A 296 2.10 7.53 -0.72
CA HIS A 296 3.51 7.83 -0.72
C HIS A 296 3.77 9.12 0.05
N SER A 297 4.92 9.22 0.72
CA SER A 297 5.44 10.52 1.13
C SER A 297 5.60 11.38 -0.13
N THR A 298 5.13 12.61 -0.10
CA THR A 298 5.18 13.51 -1.25
C THR A 298 6.62 13.74 -1.71
N THR A 299 6.81 13.90 -3.01
CA THR A 299 8.11 14.19 -3.63
C THR A 299 8.68 15.53 -3.13
N ILE A 300 7.78 16.44 -2.73
CA ILE A 300 8.11 17.72 -2.11
C ILE A 300 7.89 17.56 -0.60
N PRO A 301 8.95 17.50 0.24
CA PRO A 301 8.81 17.27 1.68
C PRO A 301 7.90 18.28 2.40
N LEU A 302 7.86 19.52 1.91
CA LEU A 302 7.02 20.60 2.46
C LEU A 302 5.52 20.41 2.18
N ASP A 303 5.13 19.68 1.13
CA ASP A 303 3.72 19.44 0.80
C ASP A 303 2.97 18.74 1.95
N ASN A 304 3.63 17.92 2.75
CA ASN A 304 2.99 17.28 3.89
C ASN A 304 2.53 18.28 4.97
N SER A 305 3.21 19.42 5.08
CA SER A 305 2.91 20.45 6.09
C SER A 305 1.99 21.54 5.55
N TYR A 306 2.12 21.91 4.28
CA TYR A 306 1.46 23.08 3.70
C TYR A 306 0.30 22.76 2.77
N PHE A 307 0.20 21.54 2.24
CA PHE A 307 -0.85 21.15 1.31
C PHE A 307 -1.65 19.96 1.86
N LYS A 308 -2.87 20.21 2.32
CA LYS A 308 -3.85 19.20 2.75
C LYS A 308 -5.06 19.26 1.82
N PRO A 309 -5.05 18.49 0.72
CA PRO A 309 -6.19 18.46 -0.19
C PRO A 309 -7.41 17.91 0.54
N VAL A 310 -8.58 18.49 0.25
CA VAL A 310 -9.86 17.93 0.73
C VAL A 310 -10.21 16.68 -0.07
N LEU A 311 -11.14 15.88 0.45
CA LEU A 311 -11.53 14.59 -0.12
C LEU A 311 -12.00 14.73 -1.58
N GLU A 312 -12.78 15.77 -1.86
CA GLU A 312 -13.33 16.08 -3.20
C GLU A 312 -12.22 16.33 -4.22
N GLN A 313 -11.18 17.08 -3.86
CA GLN A 313 -10.04 17.33 -4.75
C GLN A 313 -9.28 16.04 -5.11
N LEU A 314 -9.11 15.15 -4.14
CA LEU A 314 -8.50 13.83 -4.40
C LEU A 314 -9.40 12.98 -5.29
N PHE A 315 -10.72 13.06 -5.10
CA PHE A 315 -11.67 12.33 -5.89
C PHE A 315 -11.74 12.83 -7.33
N ASP A 316 -11.73 14.15 -7.54
CA ASP A 316 -11.69 14.75 -8.87
C ASP A 316 -10.45 14.28 -9.66
N GLU A 317 -9.29 14.21 -9.02
CA GLU A 317 -8.08 13.68 -9.67
C GLU A 317 -8.20 12.19 -9.98
N TYR A 318 -8.81 11.42 -9.08
CA TYR A 318 -9.06 9.99 -9.31
C TYR A 318 -10.02 9.76 -10.48
N GLN A 319 -11.08 10.56 -10.59
CA GLN A 319 -12.08 10.45 -11.66
C GLN A 319 -11.46 10.61 -13.06
N LYS A 320 -10.46 11.48 -13.21
CA LYS A 320 -9.73 11.65 -14.49
C LYS A 320 -9.06 10.37 -14.97
N ALA A 321 -8.68 9.48 -14.06
CA ALA A 321 -8.01 8.22 -14.38
C ALA A 321 -8.98 7.03 -14.56
N ILE A 322 -10.25 7.13 -14.17
CA ILE A 322 -11.22 6.04 -14.23
C ILE A 322 -11.27 5.39 -15.62
N PRO A 323 -11.35 6.11 -16.75
CA PRO A 323 -11.44 5.49 -18.07
C PRO A 323 -10.30 4.51 -18.38
N GLU A 324 -9.08 4.81 -17.89
CA GLU A 324 -7.90 3.96 -18.09
C GLU A 324 -7.81 2.84 -17.03
N LEU A 325 -8.46 3.00 -15.88
CA LEU A 325 -8.48 2.02 -14.80
C LEU A 325 -9.47 0.89 -15.06
N ILE A 326 -10.56 1.13 -15.80
CA ILE A 326 -11.59 0.13 -16.13
C ILE A 326 -10.96 -1.07 -16.84
N ILE A 327 -11.36 -2.27 -16.45
CA ILE A 327 -10.83 -3.53 -16.97
C ILE A 327 -11.80 -4.17 -17.94
N ASP A 328 -13.09 -4.20 -17.62
CA ASP A 328 -14.13 -4.81 -18.45
C ASP A 328 -14.55 -3.89 -19.60
N ASP A 329 -14.53 -4.41 -20.82
CA ASP A 329 -14.87 -3.65 -22.03
C ASP A 329 -16.32 -3.13 -22.03
N LYS A 330 -17.24 -3.90 -21.42
CA LYS A 330 -18.64 -3.47 -21.30
C LYS A 330 -18.77 -2.25 -20.40
N PHE A 331 -18.08 -2.25 -19.24
CA PHE A 331 -18.05 -1.10 -18.35
C PHE A 331 -17.41 0.11 -19.04
N ARG A 332 -16.32 -0.10 -19.79
CA ARG A 332 -15.65 0.97 -20.54
C ARG A 332 -16.58 1.59 -21.57
N LEU A 333 -17.28 0.78 -22.37
CA LEU A 333 -18.25 1.26 -23.35
C LEU A 333 -19.42 2.00 -22.69
N GLN A 334 -19.93 1.50 -21.57
CA GLN A 334 -21.00 2.17 -20.82
C GLN A 334 -20.56 3.56 -20.31
N GLU A 335 -19.34 3.67 -19.78
CA GLU A 335 -18.81 4.95 -19.30
C GLU A 335 -18.54 5.92 -20.46
N GLU A 336 -18.05 5.43 -21.62
CA GLU A 336 -17.90 6.26 -22.82
C GLU A 336 -19.24 6.79 -23.33
N ILE A 337 -20.29 5.95 -23.35
CA ILE A 337 -21.65 6.38 -23.73
C ILE A 337 -22.17 7.43 -22.76
N LYS A 338 -22.01 7.21 -21.46
CA LYS A 338 -22.44 8.17 -20.43
C LYS A 338 -21.76 9.53 -20.59
N ASN A 339 -20.44 9.53 -20.83
CA ASN A 339 -19.67 10.75 -21.02
C ASN A 339 -20.05 11.49 -22.32
N LYS A 340 -20.33 10.75 -23.40
CA LYS A 340 -20.83 11.34 -24.65
C LYS A 340 -22.21 11.95 -24.48
N ASN A 341 -23.13 11.27 -23.78
CA ASN A 341 -24.48 11.80 -23.51
C ASN A 341 -24.40 13.08 -22.67
N ALA A 342 -23.61 13.09 -21.60
CA ALA A 342 -23.40 14.31 -20.79
C ALA A 342 -22.84 15.48 -21.62
N LYS A 343 -21.96 15.18 -22.58
CA LYS A 343 -21.43 16.21 -23.49
C LYS A 343 -22.46 16.72 -24.50
N ILE A 344 -23.34 15.84 -24.96
CA ILE A 344 -24.49 16.21 -25.82
C ILE A 344 -25.42 17.15 -25.06
N ASP A 345 -25.81 16.77 -23.82
CA ASP A 345 -26.70 17.58 -22.97
C ASP A 345 -26.10 18.98 -22.70
N GLU A 346 -24.76 19.06 -22.46
CA GLU A 346 -24.05 20.33 -22.29
C GLU A 346 -24.12 21.21 -23.57
N LEU A 347 -23.88 20.59 -24.72
CA LEU A 347 -23.91 21.28 -26.02
C LEU A 347 -25.32 21.75 -26.39
N GLU A 348 -26.35 20.94 -26.12
CA GLU A 348 -27.74 21.32 -26.33
C GLU A 348 -28.13 22.52 -25.45
N SER A 349 -27.78 22.46 -24.15
CA SER A 349 -28.00 23.59 -23.22
C SER A 349 -27.31 24.88 -23.67
N ASP A 350 -26.09 24.79 -24.21
CA ASP A 350 -25.36 25.94 -24.74
C ASP A 350 -25.97 26.47 -26.05
N GLN A 351 -26.50 25.61 -26.90
CA GLN A 351 -27.23 26.00 -28.10
C GLN A 351 -28.53 26.72 -27.74
N ASP A 352 -29.30 26.19 -26.82
CA ASP A 352 -30.57 26.82 -26.37
C ASP A 352 -30.30 28.20 -25.78
N ARG A 353 -29.24 28.36 -25.00
CA ARG A 353 -28.83 29.68 -24.46
C ARG A 353 -28.44 30.67 -25.56
N LYS A 354 -27.74 30.22 -26.61
CA LYS A 354 -27.38 31.05 -27.77
C LYS A 354 -28.60 31.42 -28.58
N ILE A 355 -29.56 30.50 -28.81
CA ILE A 355 -30.82 30.74 -29.50
C ILE A 355 -31.62 31.80 -28.72
N MET A 356 -31.79 31.66 -27.43
CA MET A 356 -32.50 32.62 -26.58
C MET A 356 -31.89 34.03 -26.65
N ASN A 357 -30.53 34.13 -26.62
CA ASN A 357 -29.85 35.39 -26.78
C ASN A 357 -30.06 36.02 -28.17
N LEU A 358 -30.03 35.21 -29.23
CA LEU A 358 -30.27 35.69 -30.58
C LEU A 358 -31.72 36.17 -30.75
N GLU A 359 -32.68 35.43 -30.23
CA GLU A 359 -34.11 35.82 -30.22
C GLU A 359 -34.33 37.17 -29.51
N PHE A 360 -33.65 37.36 -28.35
CA PHE A 360 -33.70 38.61 -27.62
C PHE A 360 -33.14 39.77 -28.45
N VAL A 361 -31.96 39.60 -29.08
CA VAL A 361 -31.33 40.60 -29.93
C VAL A 361 -32.22 40.92 -31.15
N VAL A 362 -32.78 39.92 -31.81
CA VAL A 362 -33.70 40.10 -32.96
C VAL A 362 -34.95 40.85 -32.54
N ALA A 363 -35.55 40.53 -31.40
CA ALA A 363 -36.72 41.25 -30.86
C ALA A 363 -36.40 42.70 -30.54
N GLU A 364 -35.22 42.99 -30.02
CA GLU A 364 -34.78 44.36 -29.71
C GLU A 364 -34.52 45.18 -31.01
N LEU A 365 -33.85 44.55 -31.98
CA LEU A 365 -33.62 45.16 -33.30
C LEU A 365 -34.94 45.45 -34.05
N SER A 366 -35.89 44.51 -34.00
CA SER A 366 -37.22 44.67 -34.60
C SER A 366 -38.01 45.82 -33.98
N LYS A 367 -37.94 46.01 -32.66
CA LYS A 367 -38.48 47.19 -31.97
C LYS A 367 -37.85 48.48 -32.43
N ARG A 368 -36.52 48.50 -32.58
CA ARG A 368 -35.80 49.71 -33.05
C ARG A 368 -36.09 50.08 -34.52
N LEU A 369 -36.23 49.08 -35.36
CA LEU A 369 -36.51 49.24 -36.80
C LEU A 369 -37.97 49.40 -37.14
N LYS A 370 -38.92 49.33 -36.16
CA LYS A 370 -40.38 49.32 -36.35
C LYS A 370 -40.85 48.28 -37.36
N ILE A 371 -40.11 47.18 -37.52
CA ILE A 371 -40.47 46.04 -38.37
C ILE A 371 -41.29 45.05 -37.56
N LYS A 372 -42.48 44.69 -38.04
CA LYS A 372 -43.24 43.54 -37.47
C LYS A 372 -42.66 42.25 -38.01
N LEU A 373 -42.19 41.37 -37.11
CA LEU A 373 -41.89 39.99 -37.46
C LEU A 373 -43.22 39.24 -37.55
N ASN A 374 -43.51 38.69 -38.71
CA ASN A 374 -44.65 37.77 -38.93
C ASN A 374 -44.29 36.37 -38.38
#